data_e2d2807bd999fd0efcb4da9e921136a1
#
_entry.id   e2d2807bd999fd0efcb4da9e921136a1
#
_cell.length_a   1.000
_cell.length_b   1.000
_cell.length_c   1.000
_cell.angle_alpha   90.00
_cell.angle_beta   90.00
_cell.angle_gamma   90.00
#
_symmetry.space_group_name_H-M   'P 1'
#
loop_
_entity.id
_entity.type
_entity.pdbx_description
1 polymer ?
#
loop_
_entity_poly.entity_id
_entity_poly.type
_entity_poly.pdbx_seq_one_letter_code
_entity_poly.pdbx_strand_id
1 'polypeptide(L)'
;MPLFMDVHTKVEGLTAEAVADAHRKDMATQDQYGVKYHRYWFNPETGRVFCLVEAPTKEAAERVHREAHGLVADELIEVQEGS
;
A
#
# COMPACT_ATOMS: atom_id res chain seq x y z
N MET A 1 1.32 16.71 0.44
CA MET A 1 0.27 15.77 -0.03
C MET A 1 -0.33 15.01 1.14
N PRO A 2 -1.60 14.61 1.04
CA PRO A 2 -2.19 13.80 2.10
C PRO A 2 -1.48 12.45 2.29
N LEU A 3 -1.53 11.97 3.52
CA LEU A 3 -1.07 10.63 3.86
C LEU A 3 -2.28 9.73 4.03
N PHE A 4 -2.15 8.51 3.57
CA PHE A 4 -3.20 7.50 3.72
C PHE A 4 -2.61 6.23 4.31
N MET A 5 -3.41 5.56 5.14
CA MET A 5 -3.11 4.20 5.56
C MET A 5 -3.98 3.27 4.71
N ASP A 6 -3.32 2.41 3.99
CA ASP A 6 -3.91 1.45 3.09
C ASP A 6 -3.93 0.11 3.84
N VAL A 7 -5.10 -0.50 3.95
CA VAL A 7 -5.29 -1.70 4.76
C VAL A 7 -5.80 -2.85 3.90
N HIS A 8 -5.05 -3.93 3.90
CA HIS A 8 -5.46 -5.20 3.30
C HIS A 8 -5.82 -6.14 4.45
N THR A 9 -7.07 -6.57 4.52
CA THR A 9 -7.56 -7.35 5.66
C THR A 9 -7.16 -8.81 5.61
N LYS A 10 -7.01 -9.36 4.41
CA LYS A 10 -6.62 -10.76 4.26
C LYS A 10 -5.94 -10.99 2.92
N VAL A 11 -4.63 -11.21 2.96
CA VAL A 11 -3.85 -11.51 1.77
C VAL A 11 -3.49 -13.00 1.82
N GLU A 12 -3.94 -13.75 0.82
CA GLU A 12 -3.64 -15.17 0.72
C GLU A 12 -2.17 -15.39 0.42
N GLY A 13 -1.57 -16.37 1.11
CA GLY A 13 -0.16 -16.71 0.90
C GLY A 13 0.81 -15.62 1.32
N LEU A 14 0.44 -14.82 2.33
CA LEU A 14 1.25 -13.71 2.79
C LEU A 14 2.57 -14.18 3.40
N THR A 15 3.68 -13.73 2.82
CA THR A 15 5.02 -13.96 3.35
C THR A 15 5.80 -12.66 3.29
N ALA A 16 6.90 -12.58 4.03
CA ALA A 16 7.78 -11.42 4.00
C ALA A 16 8.29 -11.14 2.58
N GLU A 17 8.62 -12.19 1.83
CA GLU A 17 9.10 -12.06 0.46
C GLU A 17 8.02 -11.54 -0.48
N ALA A 18 6.79 -12.04 -0.35
CA ALA A 18 5.68 -11.63 -1.19
C ALA A 18 5.36 -10.14 -0.97
N VAL A 19 5.36 -9.69 0.28
CA VAL A 19 5.10 -8.28 0.62
C VAL A 19 6.23 -7.39 0.09
N ALA A 20 7.48 -7.81 0.30
CA ALA A 20 8.62 -7.03 -0.18
C ALA A 20 8.61 -6.90 -1.71
N ASP A 21 8.23 -7.98 -2.40
CA ASP A 21 8.13 -7.97 -3.86
C ASP A 21 7.01 -7.02 -4.34
N ALA A 22 5.85 -7.09 -3.69
CA ALA A 22 4.74 -6.19 -4.01
C ALA A 22 5.14 -4.72 -3.79
N HIS A 23 5.84 -4.44 -2.70
CA HIS A 23 6.30 -3.08 -2.40
C HIS A 23 7.28 -2.58 -3.48
N ARG A 24 8.19 -3.43 -3.94
CA ARG A 24 9.12 -3.07 -5.04
C ARG A 24 8.36 -2.73 -6.31
N LYS A 25 7.31 -3.48 -6.61
CA LYS A 25 6.46 -3.23 -7.78
C LYS A 25 5.72 -1.89 -7.65
N ASP A 26 5.24 -1.57 -6.46
CA ASP A 26 4.62 -0.27 -6.17
C ASP A 26 5.62 0.84 -6.43
N MET A 27 6.84 0.70 -5.93
CA MET A 27 7.88 1.71 -6.09
C MET A 27 8.27 1.92 -7.56
N ALA A 28 8.21 0.88 -8.37
CA ALA A 28 8.51 0.97 -9.80
C ALA A 28 7.37 1.66 -10.58
N THR A 29 6.16 1.69 -10.04
CA THR A 29 4.96 2.21 -10.71
C THR A 29 4.57 3.60 -10.23
N GLN A 30 4.86 3.93 -8.98
CA GLN A 30 4.29 5.07 -8.27
C GLN A 30 4.57 6.45 -8.87
N ASP A 31 5.72 6.63 -9.50
CA ASP A 31 6.12 7.96 -10.01
C ASP A 31 5.16 8.53 -11.05
N GLN A 32 4.58 7.70 -11.89
CA GLN A 32 3.63 8.12 -12.93
C GLN A 32 2.37 8.76 -12.34
N TYR A 33 2.07 8.47 -11.09
CA TYR A 33 0.83 8.95 -10.44
C TYR A 33 1.10 9.96 -9.33
N GLY A 34 2.35 10.35 -9.15
CA GLY A 34 2.74 11.28 -8.08
C GLY A 34 2.51 10.70 -6.70
N VAL A 35 2.66 9.39 -6.57
CA VAL A 35 2.41 8.63 -5.34
C VAL A 35 3.74 8.17 -4.76
N LYS A 36 3.79 8.07 -3.44
CA LYS A 36 4.96 7.60 -2.74
C LYS A 36 4.57 6.66 -1.61
N TYR A 37 4.83 5.36 -1.80
CA TYR A 37 4.67 4.36 -0.76
C TYR A 37 5.92 4.38 0.11
N HIS A 38 5.74 4.63 1.41
CA HIS A 38 6.84 4.82 2.37
C HIS A 38 7.21 3.54 3.10
N ARG A 39 6.29 3.07 3.92
CA ARG A 39 6.52 1.94 4.83
C ARG A 39 5.33 1.01 4.80
N TYR A 40 5.57 -0.21 5.21
CA TYR A 40 4.50 -1.18 5.35
C TYR A 40 4.73 -2.06 6.57
N TRP A 41 3.65 -2.59 7.10
CA TRP A 41 3.65 -3.54 8.19
C TRP A 41 2.79 -4.71 7.78
N PHE A 42 3.11 -5.90 8.26
CA PHE A 42 2.35 -7.09 7.87
C PHE A 42 2.36 -8.13 8.97
N ASN A 43 1.33 -8.98 8.97
CA ASN A 43 1.22 -10.09 9.92
C ASN A 43 0.84 -11.35 9.14
N PRO A 44 1.78 -12.29 8.95
CA PRO A 44 1.50 -13.52 8.18
C PRO A 44 0.40 -14.40 8.79
N GLU A 45 0.23 -14.35 10.11
CA GLU A 45 -0.80 -15.17 10.77
C GLU A 45 -2.21 -14.70 10.45
N THR A 46 -2.41 -13.40 10.39
CA THR A 46 -3.74 -12.83 10.12
C THR A 46 -3.96 -12.53 8.64
N GLY A 47 -2.89 -12.39 7.88
CA GLY A 47 -2.95 -11.98 6.48
C GLY A 47 -3.12 -10.49 6.29
N ARG A 48 -2.97 -9.69 7.36
CA ARG A 48 -3.14 -8.23 7.28
C ARG A 48 -1.87 -7.54 6.84
N VAL A 49 -2.05 -6.53 5.99
CA VAL A 49 -0.97 -5.67 5.53
C VAL A 49 -1.43 -4.22 5.65
N PHE A 50 -0.53 -3.37 6.13
CA PHE A 50 -0.77 -1.93 6.28
C PHE A 50 0.33 -1.20 5.52
N CYS A 51 -0.06 -0.32 4.60
CA CYS A 51 0.91 0.48 3.82
C CYS A 51 0.69 1.95 4.11
N LEU A 52 1.75 2.67 4.40
CA LEU A 52 1.69 4.13 4.54
C LEU A 52 2.02 4.74 3.19
N VAL A 53 1.12 5.53 2.65
CA VAL A 53 1.26 6.08 1.31
C VAL A 53 0.94 7.57 1.29
N GLU A 54 1.73 8.31 0.54
CA GLU A 54 1.53 9.73 0.26
C GLU A 54 1.02 9.84 -1.16
N ALA A 55 -0.13 10.47 -1.35
CA ALA A 55 -0.76 10.53 -2.67
C ALA A 55 -1.64 11.78 -2.78
N PRO A 56 -1.81 12.32 -4.00
CA PRO A 56 -2.71 13.46 -4.19
C PRO A 56 -4.17 13.10 -3.94
N THR A 57 -4.56 11.85 -4.23
CA THR A 57 -5.92 11.35 -4.01
C THR A 57 -5.86 9.87 -3.65
N LYS A 58 -6.95 9.35 -3.08
CA LYS A 58 -7.11 7.91 -2.83
C LYS A 58 -7.02 7.11 -4.11
N GLU A 59 -7.65 7.60 -5.17
CA GLU A 59 -7.70 6.96 -6.48
C GLU A 59 -6.31 6.77 -7.07
N ALA A 60 -5.42 7.75 -6.88
CA ALA A 60 -4.04 7.65 -7.36
C ALA A 60 -3.31 6.50 -6.67
N ALA A 61 -3.47 6.38 -5.34
CA ALA A 61 -2.86 5.28 -4.57
C ALA A 61 -3.40 3.93 -5.03
N GLU A 62 -4.72 3.82 -5.21
CA GLU A 62 -5.33 2.59 -5.70
C GLU A 62 -4.81 2.18 -7.06
N ARG A 63 -4.58 3.14 -7.94
CA ARG A 63 -4.06 2.88 -9.28
C ARG A 63 -2.68 2.25 -9.24
N VAL A 64 -1.83 2.73 -8.36
CA VAL A 64 -0.48 2.15 -8.21
C VAL A 64 -0.59 0.67 -7.84
N HIS A 65 -1.36 0.33 -6.82
CA HIS A 65 -1.55 -1.06 -6.41
C HIS A 65 -2.15 -1.91 -7.52
N ARG A 66 -3.16 -1.38 -8.21
CA ARG A 66 -3.83 -2.12 -9.28
C ARG A 66 -2.89 -2.44 -10.43
N GLU A 67 -2.07 -1.48 -10.85
CA GLU A 67 -1.13 -1.69 -11.95
C GLU A 67 0.10 -2.48 -11.53
N ALA A 68 0.59 -2.27 -10.31
CA ALA A 68 1.82 -2.91 -9.86
C ALA A 68 1.63 -4.41 -9.62
N HIS A 69 0.56 -4.80 -8.93
CA HIS A 69 0.37 -6.20 -8.54
C HIS A 69 -1.10 -6.64 -8.44
N GLY A 70 -2.04 -5.73 -8.62
CA GLY A 70 -3.47 -6.06 -8.63
C GLY A 70 -4.12 -6.19 -7.25
N LEU A 71 -3.36 -6.05 -6.16
CA LEU A 71 -3.89 -6.17 -4.80
C LEU A 71 -4.34 -4.80 -4.29
N VAL A 72 -5.59 -4.47 -4.55
CA VAL A 72 -6.19 -3.21 -4.10
C VAL A 72 -6.57 -3.33 -2.63
N ALA A 73 -6.36 -2.27 -1.86
CA ALA A 73 -6.67 -2.26 -0.43
C ALA A 73 -8.18 -2.37 -0.16
N ASP A 74 -8.52 -3.02 0.94
CA ASP A 74 -9.90 -3.08 1.41
C ASP A 74 -10.34 -1.75 1.99
N GLU A 75 -9.41 -1.03 2.62
CA GLU A 75 -9.66 0.30 3.19
C GLU A 75 -8.49 1.21 2.86
N LEU A 76 -8.80 2.46 2.62
CA LEU A 76 -7.81 3.50 2.39
C LEU A 76 -8.24 4.72 3.20
N ILE A 77 -7.54 4.97 4.29
CA ILE A 77 -7.94 5.93 5.31
C ILE A 77 -6.94 7.08 5.36
N GLU A 78 -7.43 8.31 5.24
CA GLU A 78 -6.56 9.47 5.40
C GLU A 78 -6.11 9.58 6.85
N VAL A 79 -4.81 9.80 7.06
CA VAL A 79 -4.21 9.83 8.40
C VAL A 79 -3.27 11.03 8.52
N GLN A 80 -2.98 11.38 9.76
CA GLN A 80 -1.95 12.36 10.07
C GLN A 80 -0.98 11.70 11.04
N GLU A 81 0.27 11.99 10.88
CA GLU A 81 1.29 11.45 11.79
C GLU A 81 1.28 12.27 13.08
N GLY A 82 1.16 11.57 14.22
CA GLY A 82 1.24 12.20 15.52
C GLY A 82 2.65 12.16 16.06
N SER A 83 2.98 13.08 16.98
CA SER A 83 4.29 13.11 17.62
C SER A 83 4.17 13.45 19.10
#